data_09372f9d15ace6742b440897e6f1b38a
#
_entry.id   09372f9d15ace6742b440897e6f1b38a
#
_cell.length_a   1.000
_cell.length_b   1.000
_cell.length_c   1.000
_cell.angle_alpha   90.00
_cell.angle_beta   90.00
_cell.angle_gamma   90.00
#
_symmetry.space_group_name_H-M   'P 1'
#
loop_
_entity.id
_entity.type
_entity.pdbx_description
1 polymer ?
#
loop_
_entity_poly.entity_id
_entity_poly.type
_entity_poly.pdbx_seq_one_letter_code
_entity_poly.pdbx_strand_id
1 'polypeptide(L)' 'MLQTGAFQQLTSAELEMRRQLALGLSAKVKPAKLPGKTLYLVQNGPYSSQSELDVARKLLEENNIATLVVQLQ' A
#
# COMPACT_ATOMS: atom_id res chain seq x y z
N MET A 1 -7.75 -5.43 0.01
CA MET A 1 -6.77 -4.31 -0.07
C MET A 1 -5.46 -4.72 0.58
N LEU A 2 -4.37 -4.31 0.00
CA LEU A 2 -3.05 -4.55 0.56
C LEU A 2 -2.50 -3.27 1.18
N GLN A 3 -1.89 -3.37 2.35
CA GLN A 3 -1.14 -2.28 2.95
C GLN A 3 0.35 -2.60 2.81
N THR A 4 1.10 -1.69 2.22
CA THR A 4 2.51 -1.93 1.89
C THR A 4 3.48 -1.10 2.71
N GLY A 5 2.98 -0.17 3.50
CA GLY A 5 3.85 0.59 4.38
C GLY A 5 3.09 1.59 5.23
N ALA A 6 3.75 2.04 6.29
CA ALA A 6 3.28 3.12 7.14
C ALA A 6 4.48 4.02 7.43
N PHE A 7 4.35 5.31 7.12
CA PHE A 7 5.46 6.26 7.21
C PHE A 7 5.06 7.45 8.06
N GLN A 8 6.02 8.00 8.78
CA GLN A 8 5.80 9.22 9.55
C GLN A 8 5.86 10.47 8.69
N GLN A 9 6.47 10.38 7.51
CA GLN A 9 6.62 11.50 6.58
C GLN A 9 5.84 11.24 5.30
N LEU A 10 5.09 12.22 4.87
CA LEU A 10 4.30 12.14 3.64
C LEU A 10 5.18 11.87 2.42
N THR A 11 6.35 12.52 2.36
CA THR A 11 7.27 12.34 1.22
C THR A 11 7.72 10.90 1.06
N SER A 12 7.98 10.19 2.16
CA SER A 12 8.36 8.78 2.12
C SER A 12 7.22 7.91 1.61
N ALA A 13 6.00 8.18 2.07
CA ALA A 13 4.82 7.45 1.62
C ALA A 13 4.56 7.69 0.12
N GLU A 14 4.72 8.91 -0.34
CA GLU A 14 4.52 9.25 -1.75
C GLU A 14 5.54 8.57 -2.65
N LEU A 15 6.79 8.46 -2.23
CA LEU A 15 7.82 7.76 -2.98
C LEU A 15 7.46 6.28 -3.13
N GLU A 16 6.98 5.66 -2.07
CA GLU A 16 6.56 4.26 -2.13
C GLU A 16 5.33 4.08 -3.02
N MET A 17 4.38 5.01 -2.93
CA MET A 17 3.21 5.00 -3.80
C MET A 17 3.60 5.09 -5.28
N ARG A 18 4.51 6.01 -5.63
CA ARG A 18 4.97 6.18 -7.01
C ARG A 18 5.68 4.94 -7.52
N ARG A 19 6.45 4.29 -6.67
CA ARG A 19 7.12 3.04 -7.01
C ARG A 19 6.11 1.97 -7.40
N GLN A 20 5.02 1.85 -6.65
CA GLN A 20 3.96 0.89 -6.94
C GLN A 20 3.17 1.26 -8.19
N LEU A 21 2.91 2.55 -8.41
CA LEU A 21 2.27 3.00 -9.64
C LEU A 21 3.12 2.67 -10.87
N ALA A 22 4.44 2.77 -10.75
CA ALA A 22 5.36 2.41 -11.83
C ALA A 22 5.33 0.92 -12.17
N LEU A 23 4.91 0.07 -11.22
CA LEU A 23 4.71 -1.35 -11.45
C LEU A 23 3.36 -1.67 -12.10
N GLY A 24 2.56 -0.66 -12.38
CA GLY A 24 1.23 -0.84 -12.96
C GLY A 24 0.14 -1.14 -11.94
N LEU A 25 0.43 -0.95 -10.66
CA LEU A 25 -0.52 -1.20 -9.59
C LEU A 25 -1.24 0.07 -9.16
N SER A 26 -2.44 -0.08 -8.63
CA SER A 26 -3.21 1.01 -8.05
C SER A 26 -2.74 1.23 -6.61
N ALA A 27 -2.22 2.41 -6.30
CA ALA A 27 -1.72 2.72 -4.97
C ALA A 27 -2.14 4.12 -4.54
N LYS A 28 -2.36 4.30 -3.25
CA LYS A 28 -2.73 5.59 -2.68
C LYS A 28 -2.16 5.74 -1.27
N VAL A 29 -2.02 6.99 -0.84
CA VAL A 29 -1.59 7.32 0.52
C VAL A 29 -2.82 7.75 1.32
N LYS A 30 -2.97 7.18 2.50
CA LYS A 30 -4.06 7.53 3.41
C LYS A 30 -3.49 7.97 4.76
N PRO A 31 -3.79 9.18 5.23
CA PRO A 31 -3.33 9.61 6.54
C PRO A 31 -4.11 8.89 7.64
N ALA A 32 -3.40 8.46 8.67
CA ALA A 32 -3.98 7.85 9.87
C ALA A 32 -3.53 8.68 11.07
N LYS A 33 -4.45 9.40 11.67
CA LYS A 33 -4.14 10.26 12.82
C LYS A 33 -4.20 9.46 14.10
N LEU A 34 -3.08 9.46 14.80
CA LEU A 34 -2.94 8.84 16.11
C LEU A 34 -2.62 9.93 17.15
N PRO A 35 -2.83 9.65 18.45
CA PRO A 35 -2.44 10.61 19.48
C PRO A 35 -0.96 10.97 19.37
N GLY A 36 -0.69 12.26 19.20
CA GLY A 36 0.67 12.79 19.12
C GLY A 36 1.40 12.58 17.81
N LYS A 37 0.79 11.92 16.80
CA LYS A 37 1.44 11.71 15.50
C LYS A 37 0.45 11.40 14.40
N THR A 38 0.93 11.51 13.15
CA THR A 38 0.18 11.07 11.97
C THR A 38 1.04 10.06 11.22
N LEU A 39 0.45 8.94 10.84
CA LEU A 39 1.09 7.98 9.96
C LEU A 39 0.46 8.08 8.58
N TYR A 40 1.27 7.90 7.55
CA TYR A 40 0.82 7.89 6.17
C TYR A 40 0.91 6.47 5.65
N LEU A 41 -0.25 5.88 5.41
CA LEU A 41 -0.37 4.48 5.00
C LEU A 41 -0.37 4.40 3.47
N VAL A 42 0.45 3.51 2.92
CA VAL A 42 0.42 3.22 1.50
C VAL A 42 -0.44 1.99 1.31
N GLN A 43 -1.53 2.14 0.56
CA GLN A 43 -2.52 1.11 0.33
C GLN A 43 -2.65 0.81 -1.16
N ASN A 44 -2.83 -0.46 -1.46
CA ASN A 44 -2.91 -0.99 -2.80
C ASN A 44 -4.27 -1.67 -3.00
N GLY A 45 -4.96 -1.34 -4.06
CA GLY A 45 -6.30 -1.85 -4.30
C GLY A 45 -7.34 -0.75 -4.37
N PRO A 46 -8.62 -1.05 -4.19
CA PRO A 46 -9.19 -2.37 -3.84
C PRO A 46 -9.15 -3.37 -5.02
N TYR A 47 -9.19 -4.65 -4.68
CA TYR A 47 -9.19 -5.73 -5.67
C TYR A 47 -10.55 -6.43 -5.66
N SER A 48 -11.07 -6.72 -6.86
CA SER A 48 -12.39 -7.30 -7.01
C SER A 48 -12.42 -8.83 -6.83
N SER A 49 -11.26 -9.48 -6.84
CA SER A 49 -11.17 -10.91 -6.65
C SER A 49 -9.91 -11.29 -5.90
N GLN A 50 -9.93 -12.48 -5.30
CA GLN A 50 -8.76 -13.01 -4.61
C GLN A 50 -7.60 -13.25 -5.58
N SER A 51 -7.88 -13.66 -6.82
CA SER A 51 -6.84 -13.89 -7.81
C SER A 51 -6.13 -12.60 -8.21
N GLU A 52 -6.86 -11.50 -8.35
CA GLU A 52 -6.26 -10.19 -8.63
C GLU A 52 -5.38 -9.72 -7.47
N LEU A 53 -5.86 -9.92 -6.25
CA LEU A 53 -5.10 -9.57 -5.05
C LEU A 53 -3.80 -10.39 -4.97
N ASP A 54 -3.87 -11.69 -5.27
CA ASP A 54 -2.71 -12.56 -5.24
C ASP A 54 -1.67 -12.18 -6.30
N VAL A 55 -2.11 -11.79 -7.50
CA VAL A 55 -1.21 -11.32 -8.55
C VAL A 55 -0.48 -10.05 -8.12
N ALA A 56 -1.21 -9.10 -7.55
CA ALA A 56 -0.62 -7.85 -7.06
C ALA A 56 0.37 -8.11 -5.92
N ARG A 57 -0.03 -8.96 -4.99
CA ARG A 57 0.81 -9.34 -3.85
C ARG A 57 2.12 -9.99 -4.30
N LYS A 58 2.04 -10.91 -5.26
CA LYS A 58 3.22 -11.57 -5.80
C LYS A 58 4.16 -10.58 -6.48
N LEU A 59 3.61 -9.66 -7.27
CA LEU A 59 4.39 -8.64 -7.94
C LEU A 59 5.12 -7.75 -6.92
N LEU A 60 4.43 -7.35 -5.86
CA LEU A 60 5.03 -6.55 -4.80
C LEU A 60 6.15 -7.31 -4.08
N GLU A 61 5.93 -8.58 -3.75
CA GLU A 61 6.93 -9.41 -3.09
C GLU A 61 8.16 -9.63 -3.96
N GLU A 62 7.98 -9.80 -5.28
CA GLU A 62 9.09 -9.92 -6.23
C GLU A 62 9.94 -8.65 -6.29
N ASN A 63 9.37 -7.51 -5.93
CA ASN A 63 10.08 -6.23 -5.87
C ASN A 63 10.50 -5.86 -4.44
N ASN A 64 10.55 -6.84 -3.54
CA ASN A 64 10.97 -6.67 -2.14
C ASN A 64 10.09 -5.70 -1.34
N ILE A 65 8.82 -5.63 -1.68
CA ILE A 65 7.84 -4.83 -0.97
C ILE A 65 6.98 -5.76 -0.13
N ALA A 66 7.09 -5.63 1.19
CA ALA A 66 6.26 -6.41 2.11
C ALA A 66 4.80 -5.99 2.01
N THR A 67 3.89 -6.94 2.15
CA THR A 67 2.46 -6.69 2.07
C THR A 67 1.73 -7.20 3.30
N LEU A 68 0.67 -6.48 3.67
CA LEU A 68 -0.25 -6.89 4.71
C LEU A 68 -1.66 -6.84 4.12
N VAL A 69 -2.39 -7.94 4.21
CA VAL A 69 -3.77 -7.97 3.73
C VAL A 69 -4.67 -7.28 4.74
N VAL A 70 -5.37 -6.24 4.29
CA VAL A 70 -6.33 -5.50 5.11
C VAL A 70 -7.71 -5.71 4.49
N GLN A 71 -8.63 -6.21 5.30
CA GLN A 71 -10.00 -6.40 4.84
C GLN A 71 -10.83 -5.18 5.17
N LEU A 72 -11.63 -4.75 4.20
CA LEU A 72 -12.60 -3.68 4.39
C LEU A 72 -13.86 -4.29 4.98
N GLN A 73 -14.33 -3.67 6.03
CA GLN A 73 -15.60 -4.06 6.65
C GLN A 73 -16.71 -3.09 6.24
#